data_b6d9c1c5c7336229ca7ce97e26166b50
#
_entry.id   b6d9c1c5c7336229ca7ce97e26166b50
#
_cell.length_a   1.000
_cell.length_b   1.000
_cell.length_c   1.000
_cell.angle_alpha   90.00
_cell.angle_beta   90.00
_cell.angle_gamma   90.00
#
_symmetry.space_group_name_H-M   'P 1'
#
loop_
_entity.id
_entity.type
_entity.pdbx_description
1 polymer ?
#
loop_
_entity_poly.entity_id
_entity_poly.type
_entity_poly.pdbx_seq_one_letter_code
_entity_poly.pdbx_strand_id
1 'polypeptide(L)'
;MRTLKWIAALAIAGLSVVAVGAQKPDPDAQKLADQYIAAFGKGDAKALTALYTADATRLGPDGQLITGRAAIEKSYVDGFAGPLKGSTLSLQQGRVQVVTPDVKIMEGRYTVSGVAPIKGRYVNTIARQAGAWLLASVVTIPDPAPAK
;
A
#
# COMPACT_ATOMS: atom_id res chain seq x y z
N MET A 1 10.19 59.51 45.32
CA MET A 1 11.02 58.64 44.45
C MET A 1 10.18 57.48 44.00
N ARG A 2 9.83 57.46 42.76
CA ARG A 2 8.90 56.40 42.20
C ARG A 2 9.71 55.40 41.42
N THR A 3 9.83 54.21 41.94
CA THR A 3 10.44 53.07 41.22
C THR A 3 9.42 52.42 40.33
N LEU A 4 9.61 52.56 39.03
CA LEU A 4 8.77 51.97 37.98
C LEU A 4 9.22 50.50 37.77
N LYS A 5 8.37 49.55 38.19
CA LYS A 5 8.60 48.12 37.95
C LYS A 5 8.12 47.77 36.56
N TRP A 6 9.05 47.43 35.67
CA TRP A 6 8.75 46.85 34.38
C TRP A 6 8.44 45.38 34.55
N ILE A 7 7.19 44.96 34.34
CA ILE A 7 6.79 43.58 34.24
C ILE A 7 6.94 43.16 32.77
N ALA A 8 7.97 42.37 32.47
CA ALA A 8 8.13 41.76 31.19
C ALA A 8 7.14 40.59 31.09
N ALA A 9 6.08 40.76 30.29
CA ALA A 9 5.19 39.67 29.95
C ALA A 9 5.86 38.77 28.90
N LEU A 10 6.26 37.57 29.34
CA LEU A 10 6.75 36.51 28.45
C LEU A 10 5.56 35.93 27.71
N ALA A 11 5.38 36.30 26.45
CA ALA A 11 4.40 35.65 25.59
C ALA A 11 4.94 34.25 25.21
N ILE A 12 4.39 33.21 25.84
CA ILE A 12 4.61 31.84 25.42
C ILE A 12 3.84 31.65 24.10
N ALA A 13 4.57 31.70 23.00
CA ALA A 13 4.05 31.29 21.69
C ALA A 13 3.73 29.79 21.79
N GLY A 14 2.45 29.46 21.88
CA GLY A 14 1.99 28.08 21.86
C GLY A 14 2.41 27.42 20.54
N LEU A 15 3.29 26.41 20.62
CA LEU A 15 3.52 25.49 19.52
C LEU A 15 2.21 24.75 19.28
N SER A 16 1.47 25.16 18.25
CA SER A 16 0.37 24.37 17.73
C SER A 16 0.97 23.12 17.11
N VAL A 17 0.93 22.02 17.84
CA VAL A 17 1.18 20.70 17.27
C VAL A 17 0.04 20.47 16.27
N VAL A 18 0.34 20.65 14.99
CA VAL A 18 -0.55 20.19 13.93
C VAL A 18 -0.62 18.69 14.06
N ALA A 19 -1.69 18.20 14.68
CA ALA A 19 -2.02 16.79 14.65
C ALA A 19 -2.13 16.41 13.18
N VAL A 20 -1.19 15.61 12.67
CA VAL A 20 -1.32 14.94 11.39
C VAL A 20 -2.52 14.01 11.54
N GLY A 21 -3.69 14.51 11.18
CA GLY A 21 -4.92 13.74 11.23
C GLY A 21 -4.74 12.50 10.38
N ALA A 22 -5.06 11.33 10.94
CA ALA A 22 -5.10 10.08 10.19
C ALA A 22 -5.97 10.30 8.95
N GLN A 23 -5.37 10.20 7.77
CA GLN A 23 -6.06 10.43 6.51
C GLN A 23 -7.17 9.38 6.38
N LYS A 24 -8.42 9.84 6.16
CA LYS A 24 -9.53 8.91 5.93
C LYS A 24 -9.19 8.03 4.74
N PRO A 25 -9.39 6.70 4.83
CA PRO A 25 -9.12 5.80 3.72
C PRO A 25 -9.83 6.24 2.44
N ASP A 26 -9.11 6.20 1.32
CA ASP A 26 -9.70 6.45 0.01
C ASP A 26 -10.60 5.27 -0.36
N PRO A 27 -11.89 5.49 -0.65
CA PRO A 27 -12.85 4.39 -0.83
C PRO A 27 -12.56 3.53 -2.06
N ASP A 28 -12.03 4.10 -3.13
CA ASP A 28 -11.70 3.35 -4.36
C ASP A 28 -10.48 2.45 -4.13
N ALA A 29 -9.45 3.00 -3.49
CA ALA A 29 -8.26 2.26 -3.12
C ALA A 29 -8.58 1.16 -2.09
N GLN A 30 -9.46 1.42 -1.13
CA GLN A 30 -9.89 0.43 -0.14
C GLN A 30 -10.66 -0.72 -0.81
N LYS A 31 -11.62 -0.40 -1.69
CA LYS A 31 -12.37 -1.41 -2.42
C LYS A 31 -11.46 -2.33 -3.24
N LEU A 32 -10.47 -1.75 -3.94
CA LEU A 32 -9.49 -2.53 -4.71
C LEU A 32 -8.63 -3.41 -3.80
N ALA A 33 -8.20 -2.90 -2.64
CA ALA A 33 -7.45 -3.66 -1.65
C ALA A 33 -8.26 -4.84 -1.09
N ASP A 34 -9.54 -4.63 -0.77
CA ASP A 34 -10.42 -5.68 -0.25
C ASP A 34 -10.63 -6.81 -1.27
N GLN A 35 -10.82 -6.46 -2.55
CA GLN A 35 -10.91 -7.43 -3.64
C GLN A 35 -9.62 -8.22 -3.80
N TYR A 36 -8.48 -7.54 -3.70
CA TYR A 36 -7.16 -8.16 -3.79
C TYR A 36 -6.91 -9.15 -2.64
N ILE A 37 -7.20 -8.75 -1.41
CA ILE A 37 -7.09 -9.60 -0.22
C ILE A 37 -7.96 -10.84 -0.36
N ALA A 38 -9.21 -10.66 -0.81
CA ALA A 38 -10.15 -11.78 -0.98
C ALA A 38 -9.69 -12.79 -2.03
N ALA A 39 -9.19 -12.33 -3.19
CA ALA A 39 -8.66 -13.19 -4.23
C ALA A 39 -7.37 -13.91 -3.78
N PHE A 40 -6.48 -13.20 -3.10
CA PHE A 40 -5.25 -13.75 -2.54
C PHE A 40 -5.52 -14.85 -1.53
N GLY A 41 -6.42 -14.62 -0.58
CA GLY A 41 -6.77 -15.60 0.46
C GLY A 41 -7.43 -16.89 -0.08
N LYS A 42 -8.04 -16.82 -1.28
CA LYS A 42 -8.58 -17.96 -2.00
C LYS A 42 -7.52 -18.69 -2.84
N GLY A 43 -6.34 -18.11 -3.02
CA GLY A 43 -5.35 -18.60 -3.97
C GLY A 43 -5.83 -18.48 -5.43
N ASP A 44 -6.76 -17.58 -5.72
CA ASP A 44 -7.34 -17.39 -7.05
C ASP A 44 -6.49 -16.40 -7.86
N ALA A 45 -5.47 -16.93 -8.53
CA ALA A 45 -4.55 -16.15 -9.35
C ALA A 45 -5.27 -15.38 -10.46
N LYS A 46 -6.31 -15.98 -11.07
CA LYS A 46 -7.07 -15.36 -12.15
C LYS A 46 -7.91 -14.19 -11.67
N ALA A 47 -8.65 -14.36 -10.57
CA ALA A 47 -9.42 -13.27 -9.96
C ALA A 47 -8.51 -12.14 -9.47
N LEU A 48 -7.35 -12.49 -8.90
CA LEU A 48 -6.37 -11.53 -8.43
C LEU A 48 -5.81 -10.70 -9.59
N THR A 49 -5.42 -11.34 -10.69
CA THR A 49 -4.82 -10.64 -11.84
C THR A 49 -5.84 -9.94 -12.72
N ALA A 50 -7.13 -10.23 -12.59
CA ALA A 50 -8.19 -9.41 -13.18
C ALA A 50 -8.21 -7.98 -12.62
N LEU A 51 -7.62 -7.75 -11.45
CA LEU A 51 -7.47 -6.42 -10.83
C LEU A 51 -6.29 -5.62 -11.40
N TYR A 52 -5.51 -6.17 -12.32
CA TYR A 52 -4.38 -5.50 -12.97
C TYR A 52 -4.74 -4.99 -14.36
N THR A 53 -4.10 -3.91 -14.81
CA THR A 53 -4.13 -3.51 -16.23
C THR A 53 -3.43 -4.56 -17.10
N ALA A 54 -3.69 -4.57 -18.40
CA ALA A 54 -3.12 -5.57 -19.30
C ALA A 54 -1.58 -5.51 -19.36
N ASP A 55 -1.03 -4.30 -19.27
CA ASP A 55 0.39 -3.97 -19.34
C ASP A 55 1.03 -3.71 -17.95
N ALA A 56 0.35 -4.08 -16.87
CA ALA A 56 0.79 -3.84 -15.51
C ALA A 56 2.19 -4.37 -15.24
N THR A 57 2.86 -3.73 -14.30
CA THR A 57 4.16 -4.18 -13.77
C THR A 57 4.03 -4.59 -12.30
N ARG A 58 4.80 -5.58 -11.89
CA ARG A 58 4.91 -6.02 -10.51
C ARG A 58 6.36 -6.24 -10.12
N LEU A 59 6.86 -5.45 -9.17
CA LEU A 59 8.12 -5.70 -8.49
C LEU A 59 7.82 -6.44 -7.18
N GLY A 60 8.18 -7.71 -7.12
CA GLY A 60 7.98 -8.56 -5.96
C GLY A 60 8.98 -8.29 -4.83
N PRO A 61 8.74 -8.87 -3.63
CA PRO A 61 9.65 -8.74 -2.48
C PRO A 61 11.00 -9.44 -2.70
N ASP A 62 11.09 -10.29 -3.70
CA ASP A 62 12.30 -10.96 -4.18
C ASP A 62 13.13 -10.11 -5.16
N GLY A 63 12.67 -8.88 -5.47
CA GLY A 63 13.29 -7.97 -6.42
C GLY A 63 13.03 -8.31 -7.90
N GLN A 64 12.20 -9.30 -8.20
CA GLN A 64 11.85 -9.63 -9.58
C GLN A 64 10.80 -8.67 -10.13
N LEU A 65 11.12 -8.05 -11.28
CA LEU A 65 10.19 -7.24 -12.05
C LEU A 65 9.50 -8.12 -13.09
N ILE A 66 8.18 -8.19 -13.00
CA ILE A 66 7.33 -8.92 -13.93
C ILE A 66 6.45 -7.93 -14.69
N THR A 67 6.35 -8.06 -16.00
CA THR A 67 5.57 -7.17 -16.85
C THR A 67 4.49 -7.94 -17.60
N GLY A 68 3.28 -7.37 -17.59
CA GLY A 68 2.11 -7.91 -18.27
C GLY A 68 1.28 -8.85 -17.38
N ARG A 69 -0.05 -8.71 -17.50
CA ARG A 69 -1.03 -9.45 -16.69
C ARG A 69 -0.82 -10.98 -16.75
N ALA A 70 -0.56 -11.53 -17.93
CA ALA A 70 -0.38 -12.97 -18.10
C ALA A 70 0.84 -13.52 -17.36
N ALA A 71 1.96 -12.78 -17.39
CA ALA A 71 3.16 -13.17 -16.66
C ALA A 71 2.97 -13.04 -15.13
N ILE A 72 2.24 -12.00 -14.70
CA ILE A 72 1.87 -11.81 -13.29
C ILE A 72 0.94 -12.94 -12.84
N GLU A 73 -0.04 -13.34 -13.65
CA GLU A 73 -0.92 -14.49 -13.35
C GLU A 73 -0.11 -15.77 -13.16
N LYS A 74 0.79 -16.07 -14.10
CA LYS A 74 1.65 -17.25 -13.97
C LYS A 74 2.45 -17.22 -12.66
N SER A 75 3.00 -16.08 -12.27
CA SER A 75 3.77 -15.96 -11.03
C SER A 75 2.91 -16.26 -9.78
N TYR A 76 1.64 -15.87 -9.78
CA TYR A 76 0.71 -16.20 -8.69
C TYR A 76 0.26 -17.66 -8.72
N VAL A 77 0.03 -18.26 -9.90
CA VAL A 77 -0.27 -19.68 -10.02
C VAL A 77 0.87 -20.49 -9.40
N ASP A 78 2.11 -20.20 -9.78
CA ASP A 78 3.30 -20.88 -9.26
C ASP A 78 3.46 -20.62 -7.73
N GLY A 79 3.23 -19.38 -7.30
CA GLY A 79 3.30 -18.98 -5.90
C GLY A 79 2.28 -19.73 -5.02
N PHE A 80 1.02 -19.79 -5.43
CA PHE A 80 -0.05 -20.46 -4.69
C PHE A 80 0.07 -21.99 -4.72
N ALA A 81 0.69 -22.55 -5.75
CA ALA A 81 1.03 -23.98 -5.77
C ALA A 81 2.21 -24.33 -4.84
N GLY A 82 3.06 -23.35 -4.51
CA GLY A 82 4.30 -23.51 -3.75
C GLY A 82 4.39 -22.60 -2.52
N PRO A 83 5.26 -21.58 -2.53
CA PRO A 83 5.64 -20.81 -1.33
C PRO A 83 4.50 -19.99 -0.70
N LEU A 84 3.45 -19.66 -1.44
CA LEU A 84 2.28 -18.93 -0.93
C LEU A 84 1.08 -19.83 -0.62
N LYS A 85 1.23 -21.15 -0.70
CA LYS A 85 0.13 -22.08 -0.44
C LYS A 85 -0.42 -21.92 0.98
N GLY A 86 -1.73 -21.63 1.08
CA GLY A 86 -2.41 -21.44 2.35
C GLY A 86 -2.05 -20.15 3.09
N SER A 87 -1.32 -19.24 2.44
CA SER A 87 -1.00 -17.96 3.05
C SER A 87 -2.18 -16.98 3.00
N THR A 88 -2.17 -16.03 3.92
CA THR A 88 -3.12 -14.92 4.00
C THR A 88 -2.40 -13.58 3.82
N LEU A 89 -3.11 -12.60 3.30
CA LEU A 89 -2.61 -11.26 3.09
C LEU A 89 -3.40 -10.26 3.94
N SER A 90 -2.69 -9.37 4.61
CA SER A 90 -3.24 -8.18 5.24
C SER A 90 -2.63 -6.94 4.60
N LEU A 91 -3.45 -5.97 4.27
CA LEU A 91 -3.04 -4.66 3.76
C LEU A 91 -3.53 -3.58 4.71
N GLN A 92 -2.64 -2.68 5.07
CA GLN A 92 -2.96 -1.47 5.82
C GLN A 92 -2.76 -0.29 4.90
N GLN A 93 -3.85 0.37 4.54
CA GLN A 93 -3.79 1.56 3.70
C GLN A 93 -3.11 2.70 4.47
N GLY A 94 -2.14 3.32 3.84
CA GLY A 94 -1.50 4.55 4.29
C GLY A 94 -2.01 5.74 3.46
N ARG A 95 -1.07 6.46 2.85
CA ARG A 95 -1.39 7.63 2.03
C ARG A 95 -1.92 7.23 0.65
N VAL A 96 -2.93 7.96 0.16
CA VAL A 96 -3.35 7.93 -1.23
C VAL A 96 -3.20 9.34 -1.81
N GLN A 97 -2.50 9.44 -2.93
CA GLN A 97 -2.30 10.68 -3.67
C GLN A 97 -3.04 10.61 -5.01
N VAL A 98 -3.94 11.55 -5.24
CA VAL A 98 -4.58 11.73 -6.54
C VAL A 98 -3.60 12.47 -7.45
N VAL A 99 -3.17 11.81 -8.53
CA VAL A 99 -2.26 12.39 -9.54
C VAL A 99 -3.08 13.04 -10.65
N THR A 100 -4.08 12.33 -11.14
CA THR A 100 -5.09 12.81 -12.08
C THR A 100 -6.46 12.24 -11.67
N PRO A 101 -7.58 12.68 -12.28
CA PRO A 101 -8.89 12.05 -12.02
C PRO A 101 -8.93 10.54 -12.25
N ASP A 102 -8.00 10.00 -13.07
CA ASP A 102 -7.96 8.59 -13.47
C ASP A 102 -6.69 7.86 -12.99
N VAL A 103 -5.83 8.52 -12.20
CA VAL A 103 -4.59 7.92 -11.69
C VAL A 103 -4.38 8.32 -10.22
N LYS A 104 -4.16 7.32 -9.37
CA LYS A 104 -3.78 7.50 -7.97
C LYS A 104 -2.53 6.69 -7.66
N ILE A 105 -1.73 7.20 -6.72
CA ILE A 105 -0.65 6.44 -6.07
C ILE A 105 -1.12 6.11 -4.66
N MET A 106 -1.05 4.85 -4.31
CA MET A 106 -1.40 4.36 -2.98
C MET A 106 -0.19 3.69 -2.33
N GLU A 107 0.04 3.99 -1.08
CA GLU A 107 1.11 3.40 -0.29
C GLU A 107 0.56 2.87 1.02
N GLY A 108 1.25 1.90 1.61
CA GLY A 108 0.85 1.30 2.85
C GLY A 108 1.77 0.16 3.28
N ARG A 109 1.27 -0.64 4.19
CA ARG A 109 1.99 -1.82 4.68
C ARG A 109 1.28 -3.10 4.27
N TYR A 110 2.06 -4.15 4.06
CA TYR A 110 1.55 -5.49 3.82
C TYR A 110 2.14 -6.49 4.79
N THR A 111 1.39 -7.53 5.07
CA THR A 111 1.85 -8.72 5.80
C THR A 111 1.27 -9.95 5.13
N VAL A 112 2.13 -10.88 4.75
CA VAL A 112 1.77 -12.24 4.32
C VAL A 112 2.04 -13.16 5.49
N SER A 113 1.05 -13.94 5.90
CA SER A 113 1.13 -14.89 7.02
C SER A 113 0.75 -16.29 6.55
N GLY A 114 1.10 -17.32 7.35
CA GLY A 114 0.78 -18.73 7.06
C GLY A 114 1.93 -19.51 6.43
N VAL A 115 2.94 -18.85 5.92
CA VAL A 115 4.26 -19.33 5.53
C VAL A 115 5.30 -18.53 6.30
N ALA A 116 6.58 -18.57 5.95
CA ALA A 116 7.53 -17.64 6.56
C ALA A 116 7.00 -16.20 6.43
N PRO A 117 6.68 -15.51 7.53
CA PRO A 117 5.94 -14.25 7.46
C PRO A 117 6.78 -13.20 6.75
N ILE A 118 6.21 -12.63 5.70
CA ILE A 118 6.80 -11.54 4.92
C ILE A 118 5.99 -10.28 5.21
N LYS A 119 6.65 -9.23 5.62
CA LYS A 119 6.03 -7.92 5.85
C LYS A 119 6.88 -6.81 5.26
N GLY A 120 6.25 -5.71 4.95
CA GLY A 120 6.94 -4.58 4.37
C GLY A 120 5.99 -3.46 3.98
N ARG A 121 6.43 -2.64 3.07
CA ARG A 121 5.67 -1.53 2.49
C ARG A 121 5.35 -1.81 1.03
N TYR A 122 4.27 -1.22 0.57
CA TYR A 122 3.94 -1.20 -0.84
C TYR A 122 3.75 0.23 -1.35
N VAL A 123 4.06 0.43 -2.62
CA VAL A 123 3.73 1.64 -3.37
C VAL A 123 3.13 1.16 -4.69
N ASN A 124 1.85 1.44 -4.89
CA ASN A 124 1.11 0.99 -6.04
C ASN A 124 0.56 2.18 -6.82
N THR A 125 0.60 2.09 -8.14
CA THR A 125 -0.13 3.00 -9.01
C THR A 125 -1.41 2.31 -9.46
N ILE A 126 -2.55 2.97 -9.25
CA ILE A 126 -3.84 2.51 -9.75
C ILE A 126 -4.35 3.47 -10.82
N ALA A 127 -4.94 2.90 -11.86
CA ALA A 127 -5.50 3.65 -12.98
C ALA A 127 -6.95 3.24 -13.21
N ARG A 128 -7.81 4.21 -13.55
CA ARG A 128 -9.20 3.95 -13.89
C ARG A 128 -9.32 3.64 -15.39
N GLN A 129 -9.81 2.44 -15.70
CA GLN A 129 -10.07 1.98 -17.07
C GLN A 129 -11.49 1.43 -17.15
N ALA A 130 -12.27 1.87 -18.13
CA ALA A 130 -13.66 1.47 -18.31
C ALA A 130 -14.50 1.55 -17.02
N GLY A 131 -14.29 2.57 -16.22
CA GLY A 131 -15.01 2.80 -14.96
C GLY A 131 -14.50 2.00 -13.75
N ALA A 132 -13.53 1.12 -13.92
CA ALA A 132 -12.93 0.33 -12.83
C ALA A 132 -11.52 0.82 -12.49
N TRP A 133 -11.19 0.84 -11.19
CA TRP A 133 -9.82 1.06 -10.73
C TRP A 133 -9.04 -0.24 -10.78
N LEU A 134 -7.89 -0.22 -11.46
CA LEU A 134 -7.01 -1.36 -11.67
C LEU A 134 -5.58 -1.02 -11.25
N LEU A 135 -4.83 -2.03 -10.85
CA LEU A 135 -3.39 -1.93 -10.54
C LEU A 135 -2.59 -1.80 -11.85
N ALA A 136 -1.97 -0.65 -12.06
CA ALA A 136 -1.05 -0.42 -13.19
C ALA A 136 0.40 -0.75 -12.82
N SER A 137 0.78 -0.51 -11.55
CA SER A 137 2.08 -0.90 -11.03
C SER A 137 1.96 -1.30 -9.57
N VAL A 138 2.60 -2.39 -9.21
CA VAL A 138 2.73 -2.87 -7.83
C VAL A 138 4.19 -2.97 -7.47
N VAL A 139 4.60 -2.28 -6.42
CA VAL A 139 5.95 -2.33 -5.87
C VAL A 139 5.86 -2.75 -4.41
N THR A 140 6.54 -3.83 -4.07
CA THR A 140 6.64 -4.32 -2.69
C THR A 140 8.08 -4.23 -2.20
N ILE A 141 8.26 -3.63 -1.02
CA ILE A 141 9.55 -3.40 -0.38
C ILE A 141 9.52 -4.15 0.94
N PRO A 142 10.21 -5.30 1.06
CA PRO A 142 10.22 -6.04 2.32
C PRO A 142 10.93 -5.24 3.42
N ASP A 143 10.48 -5.40 4.66
CA ASP A 143 11.22 -4.89 5.81
C ASP A 143 12.58 -5.61 5.91
N PRO A 144 13.63 -4.94 6.40
CA PRO A 144 14.91 -5.58 6.65
C PRO A 144 14.74 -6.80 7.57
N ALA A 145 15.54 -7.84 7.32
CA ALA A 145 15.62 -8.94 8.27
C ALA A 145 16.04 -8.42 9.66
N PRO A 146 15.49 -9.00 10.76
CA PRO A 146 15.95 -8.62 12.11
C PRO A 146 17.46 -8.78 12.20
N ALA A 147 18.13 -7.80 12.79
CA ALA A 147 19.55 -7.91 13.10
C ALA A 147 19.76 -9.14 14.00
N LYS A 148 20.75 -9.97 13.65
CA LYS A 148 21.15 -11.13 14.45
C LYS A 148 21.90 -10.67 15.69
#